data_1a1c9d3f440e85d9b9f2c78984a01899
#
_entry.id   1a1c9d3f440e85d9b9f2c78984a01899
#
_cell.length_a   1.000
_cell.length_b   1.000
_cell.length_c   1.000
_cell.angle_alpha   90.00
_cell.angle_beta   90.00
_cell.angle_gamma   90.00
#
_symmetry.space_group_name_H-M   'P 1'
#
loop_
_entity.id
_entity.type
_entity.pdbx_description
1 polymer ?
#
loop_
_entity_poly.entity_id
_entity_poly.type
_entity_poly.pdbx_seq_one_letter_code
_entity_poly.pdbx_strand_id
1 'polypeptide(L)'
;MVAQAIAQKISGDLAEIILADSYNGTDEQINKQTEDEVKNKFIPQILPLKNSLKSSEKVIIGTPVWWLDIPPAIRSFLTKYDLKGKTVEAFITHGGNPGETENSIRALCPGIKTITKFEFNQGKILDKTILQTYLKNRDK
;
A
#
# COMPACT_ATOMS: atom_id res chain seq x y z
N MET A 1 -6.78 -8.57 4.39
CA MET A 1 -8.24 -8.63 4.17
C MET A 1 -8.66 -8.00 2.85
N VAL A 2 -8.45 -6.70 2.64
CA VAL A 2 -8.84 -6.04 1.38
C VAL A 2 -8.04 -6.57 0.19
N ALA A 3 -6.72 -6.69 0.34
CA ALA A 3 -5.85 -7.21 -0.73
C ALA A 3 -6.25 -8.62 -1.15
N GLN A 4 -6.56 -9.49 -0.19
CA GLN A 4 -6.99 -10.86 -0.47
C GLN A 4 -8.32 -10.89 -1.22
N ALA A 5 -9.28 -10.04 -0.82
CA ALA A 5 -10.57 -9.95 -1.49
C ALA A 5 -10.41 -9.50 -2.95
N ILE A 6 -9.54 -8.53 -3.21
CA ILE A 6 -9.27 -8.06 -4.57
C ILE A 6 -8.58 -9.16 -5.38
N ALA A 7 -7.56 -9.80 -4.82
CA ALA A 7 -6.83 -10.86 -5.52
C ALA A 7 -7.75 -12.01 -5.92
N GLN A 8 -8.67 -12.41 -5.05
CA GLN A 8 -9.66 -13.44 -5.37
C GLN A 8 -10.60 -13.00 -6.49
N LYS A 9 -11.06 -11.76 -6.45
CA LYS A 9 -12.03 -11.26 -7.43
C LYS A 9 -11.45 -11.20 -8.84
N ILE A 10 -10.18 -10.78 -8.97
CA ILE A 10 -9.55 -10.63 -10.29
C ILE A 10 -8.67 -11.82 -10.67
N SER A 11 -8.63 -12.86 -9.84
CA SER A 11 -7.72 -14.02 -10.01
C SER A 11 -6.27 -13.59 -10.16
N GLY A 12 -5.88 -12.58 -9.38
CA GLY A 12 -4.54 -12.00 -9.42
C GLY A 12 -3.60 -12.62 -8.39
N ASP A 13 -2.31 -12.45 -8.65
CA ASP A 13 -1.27 -12.86 -7.71
C ASP A 13 -1.16 -11.84 -6.58
N LEU A 14 -0.99 -12.34 -5.36
CA LEU A 14 -0.81 -11.52 -4.18
C LEU A 14 0.63 -11.62 -3.71
N ALA A 15 1.29 -10.47 -3.57
CA ALA A 15 2.66 -10.41 -3.06
C ALA A 15 2.72 -9.41 -1.90
N GLU A 16 3.53 -9.74 -0.90
CA GLU A 16 3.75 -8.89 0.25
C GLU A 16 5.09 -8.15 0.11
N ILE A 17 5.10 -6.88 0.48
CA ILE A 17 6.33 -6.10 0.53
C ILE A 17 6.94 -6.31 1.91
N ILE A 18 8.13 -6.90 1.97
CA ILE A 18 8.77 -7.33 3.20
C ILE A 18 10.09 -6.57 3.37
N LEU A 19 10.29 -5.98 4.56
CA LEU A 19 11.55 -5.35 4.90
C LEU A 19 12.66 -6.40 5.01
N ALA A 20 13.87 -6.06 4.51
CA ALA A 20 15.03 -6.93 4.66
C ALA A 20 15.41 -7.08 6.13
N ASP A 21 15.29 -6.00 6.91
CA ASP A 21 15.56 -6.00 8.35
C ASP A 21 14.27 -5.64 9.09
N SER A 22 13.83 -6.55 9.98
CA SER A 22 12.63 -6.33 10.78
C SER A 22 12.90 -5.30 11.88
N TYR A 23 11.82 -4.60 12.31
CA TYR A 23 11.91 -3.72 13.46
C TYR A 23 12.12 -4.55 14.73
N ASN A 24 13.03 -4.10 15.58
CA ASN A 24 13.39 -4.79 16.82
C ASN A 24 13.34 -3.83 17.99
N GLY A 25 12.97 -4.36 19.17
CA GLY A 25 12.95 -3.59 20.40
C GLY A 25 11.56 -3.55 21.02
N THR A 26 11.39 -2.64 21.97
CA THR A 26 10.09 -2.43 22.62
C THR A 26 9.14 -1.70 21.68
N ASP A 27 7.84 -1.73 21.99
CA ASP A 27 6.84 -1.00 21.21
C ASP A 27 7.18 0.49 21.13
N GLU A 28 7.64 1.06 22.23
CA GLU A 28 8.05 2.48 22.27
C GLU A 28 9.22 2.73 21.32
N GLN A 29 10.23 1.87 21.33
CA GLN A 29 11.39 1.99 20.44
C GLN A 29 11.00 1.86 18.98
N ILE A 30 10.15 0.90 18.66
CA ILE A 30 9.65 0.69 17.28
C ILE A 30 8.80 1.88 16.85
N ASN A 31 7.93 2.40 17.70
CA ASN A 31 7.12 3.57 17.38
C ASN A 31 7.99 4.79 17.09
N LYS A 32 9.02 5.02 17.89
CA LYS A 32 9.93 6.13 17.68
C LYS A 32 10.71 5.99 16.38
N GLN A 33 11.20 4.79 16.11
CA GLN A 33 11.94 4.51 14.87
C GLN A 33 11.06 4.72 13.65
N THR A 34 9.84 4.15 13.65
CA THR A 34 8.95 4.26 12.49
C THR A 34 8.49 5.70 12.28
N GLU A 35 8.25 6.45 13.35
CA GLU A 35 7.90 7.87 13.25
C GLU A 35 9.01 8.67 12.58
N ASP A 36 10.25 8.46 13.03
CA ASP A 36 11.40 9.17 12.46
C ASP A 36 11.63 8.79 11.00
N GLU A 37 11.50 7.50 10.68
CA GLU A 37 11.67 7.02 9.30
C GLU A 37 10.62 7.61 8.35
N VAL A 38 9.37 7.67 8.78
CA VAL A 38 8.30 8.26 7.97
C VAL A 38 8.55 9.75 7.77
N LYS A 39 8.85 10.48 8.84
CA LYS A 39 9.13 11.93 8.78
C LYS A 39 10.30 12.25 7.87
N ASN A 40 11.35 11.45 7.92
CA ASN A 40 12.57 11.67 7.14
C ASN A 40 12.52 11.04 5.76
N LYS A 41 11.41 10.44 5.38
CA LYS A 41 11.21 9.78 4.08
C LYS A 41 12.30 8.74 3.82
N PHE A 42 12.61 7.95 4.84
CA PHE A 42 13.63 6.91 4.78
C PHE A 42 13.22 5.81 3.82
N ILE A 43 14.19 5.30 3.05
CA ILE A 43 13.98 4.24 2.06
C ILE A 43 14.75 3.00 2.52
N PRO A 44 14.11 2.12 3.31
CA PRO A 44 14.76 0.90 3.78
C PRO A 44 14.94 -0.11 2.66
N GLN A 45 15.83 -1.07 2.87
CA GLN A 45 15.96 -2.21 1.97
C GLN A 45 14.76 -3.13 2.13
N ILE A 46 14.19 -3.55 1.02
CA ILE A 46 13.10 -4.54 0.99
C ILE A 46 13.57 -5.79 0.26
N LEU A 47 12.98 -6.93 0.61
CA LEU A 47 13.26 -8.18 -0.07
C LEU A 47 12.66 -8.12 -1.49
N PRO A 48 13.26 -8.85 -2.45
CA PRO A 48 12.69 -8.96 -3.79
C PRO A 48 11.26 -9.52 -3.70
N LEU A 49 10.37 -9.06 -4.58
CA LEU A 49 9.02 -9.59 -4.63
C LEU A 49 9.07 -11.06 -5.03
N LYS A 50 8.18 -11.84 -4.42
CA LYS A 50 8.04 -13.26 -4.71
C LYS A 50 7.72 -13.50 -6.18
N ASN A 51 6.89 -12.64 -6.78
CA ASN A 51 6.49 -12.74 -8.17
C ASN A 51 7.06 -11.58 -8.97
N SER A 52 7.43 -11.84 -10.24
CA SER A 52 7.94 -10.80 -11.11
C SER A 52 6.82 -9.86 -11.57
N LEU A 53 7.10 -8.55 -11.56
CA LEU A 53 6.18 -7.56 -12.12
C LEU A 53 6.32 -7.41 -13.64
N LYS A 54 7.34 -8.01 -14.25
CA LYS A 54 7.64 -7.81 -15.67
C LYS A 54 6.49 -8.23 -16.58
N SER A 55 5.81 -9.33 -16.25
CA SER A 55 4.69 -9.86 -17.03
C SER A 55 3.34 -9.29 -16.63
N SER A 56 3.28 -8.47 -15.59
CA SER A 56 2.02 -7.90 -15.10
C SER A 56 1.74 -6.59 -15.81
N GLU A 57 0.57 -6.49 -16.44
CA GLU A 57 0.11 -5.26 -17.08
C GLU A 57 -0.57 -4.33 -16.10
N LYS A 58 -1.14 -4.89 -15.03
CA LYS A 58 -1.86 -4.14 -14.02
C LYS A 58 -1.30 -4.44 -12.63
N VAL A 59 -1.05 -3.39 -11.87
CA VAL A 59 -0.54 -3.48 -10.50
C VAL A 59 -1.48 -2.73 -9.56
N ILE A 60 -1.90 -3.39 -8.51
CA ILE A 60 -2.73 -2.78 -7.45
C ILE A 60 -1.92 -2.79 -6.17
N ILE A 61 -1.66 -1.60 -5.63
CA ILE A 61 -0.83 -1.42 -4.43
C ILE A 61 -1.75 -1.15 -3.25
N GLY A 62 -1.63 -1.97 -2.21
CA GLY A 62 -2.36 -1.77 -0.96
C GLY A 62 -1.43 -1.28 0.14
N THR A 63 -1.83 -0.25 0.87
CA THR A 63 -1.02 0.31 1.95
C THR A 63 -1.87 0.76 3.13
N PRO A 64 -1.38 0.52 4.37
CA PRO A 64 -1.93 1.22 5.52
C PRO A 64 -1.37 2.63 5.59
N VAL A 65 -1.75 3.35 6.64
CA VAL A 65 -1.21 4.67 6.96
C VAL A 65 -0.35 4.56 8.22
N TRP A 66 0.90 5.02 8.12
CA TRP A 66 1.81 5.07 9.25
C TRP A 66 2.21 6.54 9.50
N TRP A 67 1.90 7.04 10.69
CA TRP A 67 2.29 8.41 11.05
C TRP A 67 1.81 9.43 10.00
N LEU A 68 0.57 9.27 9.56
CA LEU A 68 -0.10 10.14 8.59
C LEU A 68 0.56 10.16 7.20
N ASP A 69 1.24 9.07 6.82
CA ASP A 69 1.88 8.96 5.51
C ASP A 69 2.05 7.48 5.13
N ILE A 70 2.73 7.21 4.02
CA ILE A 70 3.03 5.84 3.59
C ILE A 70 4.10 5.23 4.49
N PRO A 71 4.00 3.90 4.77
CA PRO A 71 5.09 3.21 5.47
C PRO A 71 6.39 3.26 4.66
N PRO A 72 7.55 3.21 5.35
CA PRO A 72 8.83 3.22 4.65
C PRO A 72 8.98 2.13 3.59
N ALA A 73 8.46 0.92 3.84
CA ALA A 73 8.51 -0.19 2.87
C ALA A 73 7.78 0.16 1.57
N ILE A 74 6.66 0.86 1.65
CA ILE A 74 5.90 1.29 0.48
C ILE A 74 6.68 2.35 -0.31
N ARG A 75 7.33 3.27 0.39
CA ARG A 75 8.21 4.24 -0.25
C ARG A 75 9.34 3.55 -1.00
N SER A 76 9.94 2.53 -0.40
CA SER A 76 10.98 1.73 -1.06
C SER A 76 10.47 1.06 -2.32
N PHE A 77 9.28 0.45 -2.26
CA PHE A 77 8.68 -0.22 -3.42
C PHE A 77 8.44 0.78 -4.56
N LEU A 78 7.82 1.92 -4.27
CA LEU A 78 7.50 2.92 -5.29
C LEU A 78 8.75 3.59 -5.86
N THR A 79 9.83 3.62 -5.11
CA THR A 79 11.10 4.18 -5.56
C THR A 79 11.90 3.17 -6.39
N LYS A 80 11.88 1.90 -5.97
CA LYS A 80 12.74 0.86 -6.56
C LYS A 80 12.17 0.26 -7.85
N TYR A 81 10.85 0.01 -7.89
CA TYR A 81 10.23 -0.70 -9.01
C TYR A 81 9.74 0.27 -10.06
N ASP A 82 10.08 -0.02 -11.32
CA ASP A 82 9.60 0.75 -12.46
C ASP A 82 8.23 0.23 -12.88
N LEU A 83 7.22 1.09 -12.74
CA LEU A 83 5.84 0.76 -13.08
C LEU A 83 5.40 1.41 -14.40
N LYS A 84 6.35 1.94 -15.16
CA LYS A 84 6.09 2.59 -16.44
C LYS A 84 5.42 1.63 -17.42
N GLY A 85 4.41 2.13 -18.13
CA GLY A 85 3.67 1.32 -19.09
C GLY A 85 2.64 0.38 -18.48
N LYS A 86 2.54 0.34 -17.17
CA LYS A 86 1.55 -0.48 -16.47
C LYS A 86 0.36 0.36 -16.02
N THR A 87 -0.80 -0.28 -15.89
CA THR A 87 -1.94 0.36 -15.24
C THR A 87 -1.77 0.17 -13.74
N VAL A 88 -1.58 1.28 -13.02
CA VAL A 88 -1.34 1.24 -11.57
C VAL A 88 -2.51 1.87 -10.84
N GLU A 89 -2.99 1.16 -9.83
CA GLU A 89 -4.02 1.63 -8.93
C GLU A 89 -3.56 1.36 -7.51
N ALA A 90 -4.11 2.09 -6.56
CA ALA A 90 -3.79 1.87 -5.15
C ALA A 90 -5.04 1.91 -4.30
N PHE A 91 -4.99 1.26 -3.15
CA PHE A 91 -5.97 1.45 -2.09
C PHE A 91 -5.24 1.71 -0.78
N ILE A 92 -5.88 2.53 0.06
CA ILE A 92 -5.36 2.94 1.35
C ILE A 92 -6.34 2.47 2.41
N THR A 93 -5.86 1.76 3.45
CA THR A 93 -6.66 1.45 4.62
C THR A 93 -6.25 2.38 5.75
N HIS A 94 -7.22 3.03 6.40
CA HIS A 94 -6.93 4.01 7.44
C HIS A 94 -7.98 4.00 8.54
N GLY A 95 -7.65 4.60 9.68
CA GLY A 95 -8.53 4.65 10.84
C GLY A 95 -9.27 5.98 11.04
N GLY A 96 -9.31 6.85 10.03
CA GLY A 96 -10.02 8.11 10.08
C GLY A 96 -9.26 9.30 9.49
N ASN A 97 -7.92 9.21 9.43
CA ASN A 97 -7.11 10.28 8.86
C ASN A 97 -5.97 9.70 8.03
N PRO A 98 -6.10 9.67 6.69
CA PRO A 98 -5.03 9.17 5.83
C PRO A 98 -3.84 10.13 5.69
N GLY A 99 -3.93 11.36 6.19
CA GLY A 99 -2.83 12.33 6.14
C GLY A 99 -2.31 12.58 4.73
N GLU A 100 -1.00 12.50 4.56
CA GLU A 100 -0.31 12.75 3.29
C GLU A 100 -0.18 11.51 2.40
N THR A 101 -0.78 10.38 2.80
CA THR A 101 -0.59 9.09 2.12
C THR A 101 -0.89 9.17 0.62
N GLU A 102 -2.02 9.74 0.24
CA GLU A 102 -2.39 9.87 -1.18
C GLU A 102 -1.39 10.75 -1.93
N ASN A 103 -1.02 11.89 -1.35
CA ASN A 103 -0.07 12.82 -1.98
C ASN A 103 1.30 12.18 -2.18
N SER A 104 1.76 11.41 -1.19
CA SER A 104 3.04 10.69 -1.29
C SER A 104 3.01 9.65 -2.40
N ILE A 105 1.92 8.89 -2.51
CA ILE A 105 1.76 7.89 -3.58
C ILE A 105 1.78 8.57 -4.94
N ARG A 106 1.04 9.66 -5.10
CA ARG A 106 0.98 10.38 -6.38
C ARG A 106 2.31 11.00 -6.76
N ALA A 107 3.06 11.48 -5.77
CA ALA A 107 4.40 12.06 -6.03
C ALA A 107 5.38 10.99 -6.52
N LEU A 108 5.31 9.78 -5.96
CA LEU A 108 6.22 8.70 -6.32
C LEU A 108 5.74 7.89 -7.53
N CYS A 109 4.45 7.95 -7.85
CA CYS A 109 3.85 7.25 -8.98
C CYS A 109 2.89 8.20 -9.72
N PRO A 110 3.42 9.18 -10.50
CA PRO A 110 2.56 10.20 -11.12
C PRO A 110 1.54 9.66 -12.10
N GLY A 111 1.80 8.48 -12.68
CA GLY A 111 0.88 7.86 -13.63
C GLY A 111 -0.21 7.01 -13.00
N ILE A 112 -0.36 7.03 -11.68
CA ILE A 112 -1.37 6.20 -11.01
C ILE A 112 -2.78 6.58 -11.46
N LYS A 113 -3.58 5.56 -11.75
CA LYS A 113 -4.92 5.75 -12.32
C LYS A 113 -5.94 6.14 -11.26
N THR A 114 -6.02 5.37 -10.19
CA THR A 114 -6.98 5.60 -9.11
C THR A 114 -6.37 5.29 -7.76
N ILE A 115 -6.86 6.00 -6.73
CA ILE A 115 -6.54 5.71 -5.33
C ILE A 115 -7.86 5.64 -4.58
N THR A 116 -8.15 4.50 -3.97
CA THR A 116 -9.37 4.27 -3.20
C THR A 116 -9.03 4.18 -1.72
N LYS A 117 -9.85 4.80 -0.88
CA LYS A 117 -9.63 4.80 0.57
C LYS A 117 -10.70 3.97 1.26
N PHE A 118 -10.26 3.10 2.17
CA PHE A 118 -11.15 2.29 2.99
C PHE A 118 -10.92 2.63 4.46
N GLU A 119 -11.94 3.16 5.11
CA GLU A 119 -11.84 3.50 6.53
C GLU A 119 -12.23 2.31 7.39
N PHE A 120 -11.42 2.06 8.43
CA PHE A 120 -11.63 0.98 9.40
C PHE A 120 -11.79 1.53 10.80
N ASN A 121 -12.62 0.86 11.59
CA ASN A 121 -12.73 1.11 13.03
C ASN A 121 -12.75 -0.23 13.74
N GLN A 122 -11.83 -0.41 14.70
CA GLN A 122 -11.70 -1.65 15.46
C GLN A 122 -11.60 -2.90 14.57
N GLY A 123 -10.81 -2.80 13.49
CA GLY A 123 -10.59 -3.89 12.57
C GLY A 123 -11.71 -4.16 11.58
N LYS A 124 -12.76 -3.33 11.58
CA LYS A 124 -13.90 -3.49 10.67
C LYS A 124 -14.01 -2.30 9.73
N ILE A 125 -14.30 -2.58 8.46
CA ILE A 125 -14.55 -1.53 7.48
C ILE A 125 -15.84 -0.79 7.83
N LEU A 126 -15.79 0.55 7.82
CA LEU A 126 -16.95 1.37 8.19
C LEU A 126 -18.01 1.37 7.10
N ASP A 127 -17.62 1.44 5.85
CA ASP A 127 -18.56 1.44 4.73
C ASP A 127 -18.28 0.27 3.79
N LYS A 128 -19.04 -0.79 3.98
CA LYS A 128 -18.95 -2.00 3.14
C LYS A 128 -19.34 -1.74 1.69
N THR A 129 -20.17 -0.73 1.43
CA THR A 129 -20.60 -0.39 0.08
C THR A 129 -19.44 0.05 -0.78
N ILE A 130 -18.47 0.78 -0.23
CA ILE A 130 -17.28 1.21 -0.97
C ILE A 130 -16.50 -0.01 -1.47
N LEU A 131 -16.27 -0.98 -0.61
CA LEU A 131 -15.56 -2.20 -1.00
C LEU A 131 -16.37 -3.01 -2.01
N GLN A 132 -17.67 -3.15 -1.80
CA GLN A 132 -18.54 -3.88 -2.73
C GLN A 132 -18.53 -3.24 -4.11
N THR A 133 -18.66 -1.91 -4.18
CA THR A 133 -18.62 -1.15 -5.43
C THR A 133 -17.26 -1.29 -6.10
N TYR A 134 -16.18 -1.20 -5.31
CA TYR A 134 -14.83 -1.38 -5.82
C TYR A 134 -14.65 -2.76 -6.46
N LEU A 135 -15.08 -3.82 -5.77
CA LEU A 135 -14.97 -5.18 -6.27
C LEU A 135 -15.86 -5.41 -7.51
N LYS A 136 -17.08 -4.88 -7.51
CA LYS A 136 -18.01 -4.98 -8.65
C LYS A 136 -17.41 -4.37 -9.91
N ASN A 137 -16.74 -3.25 -9.80
CA ASN A 137 -16.13 -2.57 -10.94
C ASN A 137 -14.90 -3.30 -11.49
N ARG A 138 -14.44 -4.36 -10.82
CA ARG A 138 -13.32 -5.19 -11.28
C ARG A 138 -13.74 -6.32 -12.23
N ASP A 139 -15.02 -6.53 -12.41
CA ASP A 139 -15.54 -7.52 -13.36
C ASP A 139 -15.44 -7.08 -14.82
N LYS A 140 -15.03 -5.85 -15.05
CA LYS A 140 -15.01 -5.26 -16.38
C LYS A 140 -13.62 -5.28 -17.00
#